data_72288e608a151d8abd55e719b1749830
#
_entry.id   72288e608a151d8abd55e719b1749830
#
_cell.length_a   1.000
_cell.length_b   1.000
_cell.length_c   1.000
_cell.angle_alpha   90.00
_cell.angle_beta   90.00
_cell.angle_gamma   90.00
#
_symmetry.space_group_name_H-M   'P 1'
#
loop_
_entity.id
_entity.type
_entity.pdbx_description
1 polymer ?
#
loop_
_entity_poly.entity_id
_entity_poly.type
_entity_poly.pdbx_seq_one_letter_code
_entity_poly.pdbx_strand_id
1 'polypeptide(L)'
;AQRDIAAGLKRVSENSPAPVDPASISAILISHEHSDHISGLGVLARRYGIPMYATQETIDEIRHIKSLGTVDPDLFVSIRPDEDFQIDRLTVHPFSISHDAANPVAYRISNEKEQVAVATDMGTYDEYTVNNLKGLDALLLEANHDVNMLETGSYPYPLKRRILGDRGHLSNERSGKL
;
A
#
# COMPACT_ATOMS: atom_id res chain seq x y z
N ALA A 1 5.09 -8.59 10.02
CA ALA A 1 5.34 -8.34 8.59
C ALA A 1 5.91 -9.56 7.86
N GLN A 2 7.18 -9.99 8.06
CA GLN A 2 7.74 -11.14 7.28
C GLN A 2 6.94 -12.44 7.46
N ARG A 3 6.55 -12.78 8.70
CA ARG A 3 5.71 -13.96 8.97
C ARG A 3 4.33 -13.83 8.34
N ASP A 4 3.79 -12.63 8.29
CA ASP A 4 2.46 -12.35 7.77
C ASP A 4 2.46 -12.44 6.24
N ILE A 5 3.50 -11.92 5.56
CA ILE A 5 3.67 -12.05 4.11
C ILE A 5 3.83 -13.53 3.73
N ALA A 6 4.70 -14.28 4.43
CA ALA A 6 4.88 -15.71 4.17
C ALA A 6 3.59 -16.50 4.43
N ALA A 7 2.84 -16.16 5.48
CA ALA A 7 1.53 -16.77 5.77
C ALA A 7 0.48 -16.39 4.72
N GLY A 8 0.48 -15.14 4.25
CA GLY A 8 -0.37 -14.67 3.16
C GLY A 8 -0.11 -15.42 1.86
N LEU A 9 1.14 -15.51 1.44
CA LEU A 9 1.55 -16.26 0.25
C LEU A 9 1.18 -17.75 0.34
N LYS A 10 1.33 -18.36 1.54
CA LYS A 10 0.89 -19.73 1.77
C LYS A 10 -0.62 -19.88 1.59
N ARG A 11 -1.43 -18.98 2.15
CA ARG A 11 -2.89 -19.01 1.98
C ARG A 11 -3.31 -18.83 0.52
N VAL A 12 -2.65 -17.93 -0.20
CA VAL A 12 -2.89 -17.75 -1.64
C VAL A 12 -2.56 -19.03 -2.38
N SER A 13 -1.42 -19.69 -2.07
CA SER A 13 -1.03 -20.96 -2.67
C SER A 13 -2.02 -22.09 -2.39
N GLU A 14 -2.57 -22.17 -1.17
CA GLU A 14 -3.56 -23.19 -0.78
C GLU A 14 -4.89 -23.02 -1.54
N ASN A 15 -5.23 -21.79 -1.97
CA ASN A 15 -6.48 -21.47 -2.68
C ASN A 15 -6.27 -21.25 -4.19
N SER A 16 -5.05 -21.39 -4.70
CA SER A 16 -4.69 -21.22 -6.11
C SER A 16 -4.54 -22.59 -6.80
N PRO A 17 -4.85 -22.69 -8.10
CA PRO A 17 -4.59 -23.89 -8.88
C PRO A 17 -3.09 -24.26 -8.98
N ALA A 18 -2.19 -23.32 -8.68
CA ALA A 18 -0.76 -23.56 -8.58
C ALA A 18 -0.18 -22.89 -7.32
N PRO A 19 0.79 -23.53 -6.63
CA PRO A 19 1.50 -22.89 -5.52
C PRO A 19 2.17 -21.60 -5.95
N VAL A 20 2.07 -20.56 -5.13
CA VAL A 20 2.80 -19.29 -5.35
C VAL A 20 4.18 -19.42 -4.71
N ASP A 21 5.21 -19.49 -5.53
CA ASP A 21 6.60 -19.42 -5.07
C ASP A 21 6.94 -17.94 -4.77
N PRO A 22 7.41 -17.60 -3.56
CA PRO A 22 7.88 -16.25 -3.28
C PRO A 22 8.97 -15.74 -4.25
N ALA A 23 9.75 -16.63 -4.83
CA ALA A 23 10.76 -16.28 -5.84
C ALA A 23 10.15 -15.90 -7.21
N SER A 24 8.88 -16.22 -7.45
CA SER A 24 8.17 -15.85 -8.69
C SER A 24 7.46 -14.49 -8.61
N ILE A 25 7.60 -13.76 -7.50
CA ILE A 25 7.02 -12.42 -7.35
C ILE A 25 7.82 -11.44 -8.20
N SER A 26 7.16 -10.80 -9.17
CA SER A 26 7.79 -9.89 -10.13
C SER A 26 8.09 -8.52 -9.52
N ALA A 27 7.31 -8.07 -8.53
CA ALA A 27 7.46 -6.73 -7.95
C ALA A 27 6.83 -6.61 -6.56
N ILE A 28 7.31 -5.62 -5.80
CA ILE A 28 6.68 -5.11 -4.58
C ILE A 28 6.26 -3.67 -4.85
N LEU A 29 4.98 -3.36 -4.68
CA LEU A 29 4.45 -2.00 -4.74
C LEU A 29 4.37 -1.43 -3.32
N ILE A 30 5.01 -0.31 -3.09
CA ILE A 30 5.08 0.34 -1.77
C ILE A 30 4.24 1.61 -1.83
N SER A 31 3.21 1.66 -1.00
CA SER A 31 2.33 2.84 -0.91
C SER A 31 3.03 4.02 -0.23
N HIS A 32 3.73 3.77 0.88
CA HIS A 32 4.46 4.77 1.68
C HIS A 32 5.41 4.09 2.70
N GLU A 33 6.19 4.90 3.41
CA GLU A 33 7.31 4.48 4.25
C GLU A 33 6.96 4.08 5.69
N HIS A 34 5.71 4.10 6.12
CA HIS A 34 5.35 3.74 7.49
C HIS A 34 5.75 2.30 7.84
N SER A 35 6.16 2.09 9.08
CA SER A 35 6.81 0.86 9.52
C SER A 35 5.98 -0.41 9.37
N ASP A 36 4.68 -0.33 9.50
CA ASP A 36 3.73 -1.42 9.32
C ASP A 36 3.61 -1.87 7.85
N HIS A 37 3.91 -0.98 6.89
CA HIS A 37 3.96 -1.31 5.47
C HIS A 37 5.30 -1.92 5.05
N ILE A 38 6.41 -1.46 5.62
CA ILE A 38 7.75 -1.77 5.11
C ILE A 38 8.58 -2.70 5.99
N SER A 39 8.17 -3.04 7.21
CA SER A 39 8.99 -3.77 8.19
C SER A 39 9.53 -5.14 7.70
N GLY A 40 8.90 -5.75 6.70
CA GLY A 40 9.37 -6.99 6.06
C GLY A 40 10.22 -6.79 4.82
N LEU A 41 10.29 -5.58 4.29
CA LEU A 41 10.84 -5.26 2.98
C LEU A 41 12.30 -5.67 2.83
N GLY A 42 13.16 -5.29 3.79
CA GLY A 42 14.58 -5.58 3.72
C GLY A 42 14.90 -7.08 3.69
N VAL A 43 14.09 -7.91 4.35
CA VAL A 43 14.27 -9.38 4.32
C VAL A 43 13.86 -9.95 2.97
N LEU A 44 12.73 -9.50 2.41
CA LEU A 44 12.26 -9.95 1.10
C LEU A 44 13.25 -9.52 0.00
N ALA A 45 13.71 -8.28 0.04
CA ALA A 45 14.68 -7.76 -0.90
C ALA A 45 15.98 -8.59 -0.90
N ARG A 46 16.59 -8.82 0.28
CA ARG A 46 17.84 -9.59 0.38
C ARG A 46 17.68 -11.06 0.00
N ARG A 47 16.51 -11.65 0.28
CA ARG A 47 16.28 -13.08 0.03
C ARG A 47 15.94 -13.40 -1.41
N TYR A 48 15.16 -12.55 -2.06
CA TYR A 48 14.56 -12.85 -3.36
C TYR A 48 14.97 -11.88 -4.46
N GLY A 49 15.59 -10.74 -4.13
CA GLY A 49 16.00 -9.74 -5.13
C GLY A 49 14.83 -9.11 -5.88
N ILE A 50 13.65 -8.97 -5.23
CA ILE A 50 12.44 -8.49 -5.89
C ILE A 50 12.51 -6.97 -6.06
N PRO A 51 12.26 -6.42 -7.27
CA PRO A 51 12.17 -4.99 -7.50
C PRO A 51 11.06 -4.34 -6.66
N MET A 52 11.33 -3.15 -6.14
CA MET A 52 10.46 -2.40 -5.24
C MET A 52 10.12 -1.05 -5.85
N TYR A 53 8.84 -0.85 -6.13
CA TYR A 53 8.32 0.35 -6.79
C TYR A 53 7.72 1.28 -5.75
N ALA A 54 8.20 2.52 -5.70
CA ALA A 54 7.69 3.57 -4.82
C ALA A 54 7.95 4.96 -5.40
N THR A 55 7.30 6.00 -4.89
CA THR A 55 7.68 7.38 -5.22
C THR A 55 9.09 7.68 -4.73
N GLN A 56 9.77 8.63 -5.37
CA GLN A 56 11.17 8.96 -5.01
C GLN A 56 11.28 9.39 -3.55
N GLU A 57 10.33 10.18 -3.06
CA GLU A 57 10.30 10.67 -1.70
C GLU A 57 10.13 9.52 -0.69
N THR A 58 9.27 8.56 -0.98
CA THR A 58 9.13 7.33 -0.18
C THR A 58 10.43 6.51 -0.17
N ILE A 59 11.10 6.36 -1.31
CA ILE A 59 12.41 5.67 -1.41
C ILE A 59 13.45 6.37 -0.54
N ASP A 60 13.51 7.70 -0.59
CA ASP A 60 14.49 8.48 0.17
C ASP A 60 14.26 8.32 1.68
N GLU A 61 13.01 8.33 2.15
CA GLU A 61 12.69 8.05 3.56
C GLU A 61 13.04 6.60 3.95
N ILE A 62 12.71 5.61 3.12
CA ILE A 62 13.02 4.19 3.38
C ILE A 62 14.53 3.97 3.56
N ARG A 63 15.37 4.65 2.78
CA ARG A 63 16.84 4.54 2.88
C ARG A 63 17.40 4.99 4.23
N HIS A 64 16.69 5.85 4.94
CA HIS A 64 17.07 6.32 6.28
C HIS A 64 16.66 5.36 7.41
N ILE A 65 15.85 4.34 7.13
CA ILE A 65 15.29 3.42 8.13
C ILE A 65 16.26 2.28 8.42
N LYS A 66 17.06 2.43 9.47
CA LYS A 66 18.10 1.46 9.86
C LYS A 66 17.57 0.05 10.18
N SER A 67 16.33 -0.07 10.67
CA SER A 67 15.74 -1.36 11.03
C SER A 67 15.51 -2.30 9.85
N LEU A 68 15.50 -1.80 8.62
CA LEU A 68 15.40 -2.60 7.39
C LEU A 68 16.71 -3.34 7.06
N GLY A 69 17.85 -2.90 7.65
CA GLY A 69 19.17 -3.37 7.29
C GLY A 69 19.59 -2.88 5.91
N THR A 70 20.68 -3.44 5.38
CA THR A 70 21.17 -3.09 4.04
C THR A 70 20.24 -3.66 2.99
N VAL A 71 19.70 -2.79 2.13
CA VAL A 71 18.91 -3.13 0.94
C VAL A 71 19.70 -2.63 -0.27
N ASP A 72 19.81 -3.45 -1.31
CA ASP A 72 20.45 -3.08 -2.55
C ASP A 72 19.71 -1.89 -3.19
N PRO A 73 20.37 -0.74 -3.40
CA PRO A 73 19.75 0.43 -4.01
C PRO A 73 19.17 0.17 -5.40
N ASP A 74 19.74 -0.76 -6.16
CA ASP A 74 19.33 -1.07 -7.53
C ASP A 74 17.98 -1.83 -7.58
N LEU A 75 17.50 -2.31 -6.45
CA LEU A 75 16.16 -2.90 -6.35
C LEU A 75 15.04 -1.85 -6.27
N PHE A 76 15.36 -0.58 -5.99
CA PHE A 76 14.35 0.48 -5.96
C PHE A 76 14.10 1.05 -7.36
N VAL A 77 12.84 1.06 -7.74
CA VAL A 77 12.36 1.66 -8.99
C VAL A 77 11.47 2.85 -8.63
N SER A 78 11.92 4.05 -8.99
CA SER A 78 11.15 5.27 -8.75
C SER A 78 9.98 5.37 -9.72
N ILE A 79 8.80 5.66 -9.18
CA ILE A 79 7.56 5.90 -9.91
C ILE A 79 7.02 7.30 -9.62
N ARG A 80 6.06 7.75 -10.44
CA ARG A 80 5.34 9.02 -10.22
C ARG A 80 3.84 8.78 -10.18
N PRO A 81 3.12 9.47 -9.29
CA PRO A 81 1.66 9.46 -9.36
C PRO A 81 1.17 9.87 -10.75
N ASP A 82 0.08 9.26 -11.20
CA ASP A 82 -0.59 9.49 -12.50
C ASP A 82 0.25 9.10 -13.74
N GLU A 83 1.39 8.44 -13.58
CA GLU A 83 2.18 7.88 -14.68
C GLU A 83 2.10 6.34 -14.66
N ASP A 84 1.45 5.76 -15.66
CA ASP A 84 1.32 4.31 -15.79
C ASP A 84 2.66 3.64 -16.06
N PHE A 85 2.85 2.46 -15.48
CA PHE A 85 3.98 1.59 -15.81
C PHE A 85 3.55 0.13 -15.93
N GLN A 86 4.42 -0.70 -16.51
CA GLN A 86 4.13 -2.11 -16.77
C GLN A 86 4.93 -3.02 -15.82
N ILE A 87 4.27 -4.03 -15.29
CA ILE A 87 4.89 -5.19 -14.65
C ILE A 87 4.34 -6.43 -15.34
N ASP A 88 5.17 -7.11 -16.10
CA ASP A 88 4.77 -8.23 -16.96
C ASP A 88 3.61 -7.84 -17.89
N ARG A 89 2.42 -8.39 -17.65
CA ARG A 89 1.19 -8.12 -18.43
C ARG A 89 0.23 -7.17 -17.73
N LEU A 90 0.64 -6.62 -16.59
CA LEU A 90 -0.19 -5.74 -15.78
C LEU A 90 0.21 -4.29 -16.01
N THR A 91 -0.78 -3.44 -16.22
CA THR A 91 -0.64 -1.99 -16.13
C THR A 91 -0.87 -1.57 -14.70
N VAL A 92 0.07 -0.85 -14.14
CA VAL A 92 -0.03 -0.28 -12.79
C VAL A 92 -0.14 1.22 -12.89
N HIS A 93 -1.21 1.77 -12.33
CA HIS A 93 -1.49 3.20 -12.23
C HIS A 93 -1.39 3.63 -10.76
N PRO A 94 -0.31 4.28 -10.33
CA PRO A 94 -0.21 4.88 -9.02
C PRO A 94 -0.98 6.20 -9.00
N PHE A 95 -1.73 6.47 -7.94
CA PHE A 95 -2.41 7.75 -7.74
C PHE A 95 -2.23 8.27 -6.31
N SER A 96 -2.14 9.59 -6.16
CA SER A 96 -1.90 10.23 -4.87
C SER A 96 -3.04 10.03 -3.89
N ILE A 97 -2.72 9.83 -2.63
CA ILE A 97 -3.68 9.76 -1.53
C ILE A 97 -3.33 10.76 -0.42
N SER A 98 -4.33 11.14 0.37
CA SER A 98 -4.12 12.05 1.51
C SER A 98 -3.71 11.27 2.76
N HIS A 99 -2.41 11.23 3.04
CA HIS A 99 -1.86 10.58 4.24
C HIS A 99 -0.64 11.33 4.76
N ASP A 100 -0.24 11.10 6.01
CA ASP A 100 0.88 11.77 6.68
C ASP A 100 2.22 11.07 6.40
N ALA A 101 2.52 10.85 5.13
CA ALA A 101 3.73 10.25 4.61
C ALA A 101 4.43 11.18 3.58
N ALA A 102 5.60 10.81 3.08
CA ALA A 102 6.43 11.67 2.23
C ALA A 102 5.76 11.96 0.87
N ASN A 103 5.33 10.94 0.15
CA ASN A 103 4.53 11.06 -1.08
C ASN A 103 3.70 9.78 -1.27
N PRO A 104 2.62 9.61 -0.48
CA PRO A 104 1.87 8.37 -0.43
C PRO A 104 0.99 8.16 -1.67
N VAL A 105 0.93 6.91 -2.14
CA VAL A 105 0.13 6.51 -3.30
C VAL A 105 -0.72 5.29 -3.00
N ALA A 106 -1.85 5.21 -3.67
CA ALA A 106 -2.61 3.98 -3.88
C ALA A 106 -2.33 3.44 -5.29
N TYR A 107 -2.73 2.21 -5.55
CA TYR A 107 -2.46 1.56 -6.81
C TYR A 107 -3.72 1.00 -7.44
N ARG A 108 -3.95 1.32 -8.71
CA ARG A 108 -4.87 0.62 -9.59
C ARG A 108 -4.07 -0.29 -10.50
N ILE A 109 -4.45 -1.55 -10.58
CA ILE A 109 -3.76 -2.58 -11.34
C ILE A 109 -4.75 -3.19 -12.32
N SER A 110 -4.41 -3.24 -13.58
CA SER A 110 -5.29 -3.74 -14.64
C SER A 110 -4.58 -4.70 -15.60
N ASN A 111 -5.37 -5.56 -16.19
CA ASN A 111 -5.01 -6.34 -17.37
C ASN A 111 -6.07 -6.08 -18.45
N GLU A 112 -6.07 -6.86 -19.54
CA GLU A 112 -7.03 -6.72 -20.64
C GLU A 112 -8.51 -6.92 -20.23
N LYS A 113 -8.78 -7.52 -19.07
CA LYS A 113 -10.12 -7.95 -18.67
C LYS A 113 -10.58 -7.38 -17.35
N GLU A 114 -9.68 -7.22 -16.39
CA GLU A 114 -9.98 -6.95 -15.00
C GLU A 114 -9.18 -5.77 -14.47
N GLN A 115 -9.77 -5.05 -13.53
CA GLN A 115 -9.16 -3.90 -12.87
C GLN A 115 -9.40 -4.00 -11.36
N VAL A 116 -8.35 -3.91 -10.59
CA VAL A 116 -8.43 -3.93 -9.13
C VAL A 116 -7.70 -2.72 -8.55
N ALA A 117 -8.05 -2.29 -7.36
CA ALA A 117 -7.29 -1.27 -6.65
C ALA A 117 -7.04 -1.63 -5.19
N VAL A 118 -5.95 -1.10 -4.66
CA VAL A 118 -5.61 -1.13 -3.25
C VAL A 118 -5.45 0.33 -2.81
N ALA A 119 -6.32 0.79 -1.92
CA ALA A 119 -6.38 2.15 -1.43
C ALA A 119 -6.57 2.13 0.10
N THR A 120 -5.46 2.12 0.82
CA THR A 120 -5.39 2.13 2.28
C THR A 120 -4.69 3.39 2.75
N ASP A 121 -4.85 3.71 4.04
CA ASP A 121 -4.19 4.85 4.67
C ASP A 121 -4.54 6.21 4.03
N MET A 122 -5.85 6.45 3.92
CA MET A 122 -6.40 7.71 3.43
C MET A 122 -7.16 8.44 4.53
N GLY A 123 -6.78 9.66 4.85
CA GLY A 123 -7.53 10.49 5.79
C GLY A 123 -8.77 11.14 5.17
N THR A 124 -8.72 11.41 3.87
CA THR A 124 -9.82 11.99 3.10
C THR A 124 -9.74 11.59 1.63
N TYR A 125 -10.82 11.81 0.90
CA TYR A 125 -10.91 11.62 -0.55
C TYR A 125 -11.66 12.78 -1.21
N ASP A 126 -11.40 12.98 -2.47
CA ASP A 126 -12.03 13.97 -3.34
C ASP A 126 -12.50 13.32 -4.67
N GLU A 127 -12.92 14.13 -5.61
CA GLU A 127 -13.36 13.65 -6.94
C GLU A 127 -12.24 12.93 -7.72
N TYR A 128 -10.98 13.35 -7.53
CA TYR A 128 -9.83 12.68 -8.13
C TYR A 128 -9.69 11.24 -7.61
N THR A 129 -9.74 11.04 -6.29
CA THR A 129 -9.71 9.71 -5.66
C THR A 129 -10.89 8.85 -6.15
N VAL A 130 -12.12 9.42 -6.12
CA VAL A 130 -13.32 8.73 -6.60
C VAL A 130 -13.17 8.27 -8.05
N ASN A 131 -12.64 9.13 -8.93
CA ASN A 131 -12.44 8.80 -10.34
C ASN A 131 -11.43 7.66 -10.54
N ASN A 132 -10.36 7.61 -9.73
CA ASN A 132 -9.39 6.51 -9.75
C ASN A 132 -9.97 5.17 -9.26
N LEU A 133 -11.03 5.20 -8.46
CA LEU A 133 -11.69 4.01 -7.90
C LEU A 133 -12.94 3.56 -8.67
N LYS A 134 -13.31 4.23 -9.75
CA LYS A 134 -14.48 3.84 -10.59
C LYS A 134 -14.14 2.69 -11.53
N GLY A 135 -15.15 1.85 -11.79
CA GLY A 135 -15.08 0.78 -12.79
C GLY A 135 -14.15 -0.37 -12.43
N LEU A 136 -13.93 -0.60 -11.16
CA LEU A 136 -13.11 -1.70 -10.66
C LEU A 136 -13.92 -2.98 -10.52
N ASP A 137 -13.28 -4.13 -10.77
CA ASP A 137 -13.83 -5.45 -10.48
C ASP A 137 -13.65 -5.83 -9.00
N ALA A 138 -12.58 -5.32 -8.36
CA ALA A 138 -12.35 -5.47 -6.93
C ALA A 138 -11.60 -4.27 -6.34
N LEU A 139 -11.92 -3.95 -5.10
CA LEU A 139 -11.31 -2.85 -4.34
C LEU A 139 -10.97 -3.32 -2.92
N LEU A 140 -9.71 -3.18 -2.55
CA LEU A 140 -9.28 -3.22 -1.15
C LEU A 140 -9.25 -1.78 -0.64
N LEU A 141 -10.29 -1.40 0.10
CA LEU A 141 -10.46 -0.06 0.64
C LEU A 141 -10.27 -0.07 2.15
N GLU A 142 -9.65 0.99 2.67
CA GLU A 142 -9.54 1.21 4.10
C GLU A 142 -10.92 1.39 4.76
N ALA A 143 -11.10 0.80 5.92
CA ALA A 143 -12.17 1.07 6.88
C ALA A 143 -11.56 0.93 8.29
N ASN A 144 -10.90 2.00 8.75
CA ASN A 144 -9.95 1.92 9.86
C ASN A 144 -10.63 1.89 11.24
N HIS A 145 -11.64 2.71 11.44
CA HIS A 145 -12.21 2.90 12.78
C HIS A 145 -13.69 3.30 12.77
N ASP A 146 -14.38 2.93 13.83
CA ASP A 146 -15.62 3.56 14.24
C ASP A 146 -15.31 4.85 15.01
N VAL A 147 -15.95 5.97 14.64
CA VAL A 147 -15.65 7.29 15.21
C VAL A 147 -15.94 7.33 16.72
N ASN A 148 -17.08 6.81 17.15
CA ASN A 148 -17.44 6.82 18.57
C ASN A 148 -16.50 5.94 19.40
N MET A 149 -16.13 4.76 18.89
CA MET A 149 -15.18 3.88 19.57
C MET A 149 -13.79 4.53 19.67
N LEU A 150 -13.35 5.24 18.63
CA LEU A 150 -12.09 5.94 18.66
C LEU A 150 -12.12 7.11 19.65
N GLU A 151 -13.18 7.93 19.64
CA GLU A 151 -13.31 9.08 20.53
C GLU A 151 -13.42 8.69 22.01
N THR A 152 -14.14 7.62 22.32
CA THR A 152 -14.33 7.13 23.69
C THR A 152 -13.23 6.16 24.15
N GLY A 153 -12.45 5.61 23.23
CA GLY A 153 -11.39 4.66 23.50
C GLY A 153 -10.21 5.23 24.29
N SER A 154 -9.28 4.37 24.68
CA SER A 154 -8.15 4.68 25.55
C SER A 154 -6.96 5.37 24.86
N TYR A 155 -7.00 5.57 23.55
CA TYR A 155 -5.89 6.22 22.83
C TYR A 155 -5.64 7.65 23.32
N PRO A 156 -4.36 8.08 23.40
CA PRO A 156 -4.03 9.47 23.71
C PRO A 156 -4.67 10.44 22.73
N TYR A 157 -5.09 11.60 23.21
CA TYR A 157 -5.77 12.61 22.40
C TYR A 157 -5.00 13.02 21.12
N PRO A 158 -3.65 13.21 21.14
CA PRO A 158 -2.91 13.50 19.90
C PRO A 158 -3.04 12.40 18.83
N LEU A 159 -3.06 11.12 19.24
CA LEU A 159 -3.24 10.00 18.32
C LEU A 159 -4.66 9.97 17.74
N LYS A 160 -5.68 10.20 18.55
CA LYS A 160 -7.07 10.34 18.06
C LYS A 160 -7.19 11.44 17.02
N ARG A 161 -6.60 12.61 17.28
CA ARG A 161 -6.59 13.73 16.32
C ARG A 161 -5.85 13.40 15.02
N ARG A 162 -4.73 12.69 15.11
CA ARG A 162 -3.99 12.21 13.93
C ARG A 162 -4.86 11.28 13.08
N ILE A 163 -5.50 10.29 13.72
CA ILE A 163 -6.35 9.31 13.03
C ILE A 163 -7.54 9.99 12.36
N LEU A 164 -8.22 10.90 13.05
CA LEU A 164 -9.42 11.62 12.55
C LEU A 164 -9.11 12.72 11.53
N GLY A 165 -7.85 13.10 11.38
CA GLY A 165 -7.45 14.20 10.50
C GLY A 165 -7.52 13.84 9.01
N ASP A 166 -7.52 14.86 8.15
CA ASP A 166 -7.58 14.67 6.68
C ASP A 166 -6.37 13.94 6.10
N ARG A 167 -5.29 13.82 6.86
CA ARG A 167 -4.11 13.02 6.53
C ARG A 167 -3.97 11.77 7.43
N GLY A 168 -5.03 11.41 8.15
CA GLY A 168 -5.08 10.23 9.00
C GLY A 168 -5.65 9.03 8.25
N HIS A 169 -6.81 8.54 8.72
CA HIS A 169 -7.44 7.33 8.19
C HIS A 169 -8.95 7.48 8.00
N LEU A 170 -9.52 6.82 7.01
CA LEU A 170 -10.95 6.78 6.79
C LEU A 170 -11.67 6.00 7.89
N SER A 171 -12.72 6.62 8.46
CA SER A 171 -13.66 5.88 9.29
C SER A 171 -14.48 4.91 8.46
N ASN A 172 -15.05 3.91 9.15
CA ASN A 172 -15.95 2.92 8.51
C ASN A 172 -17.11 3.60 7.77
N GLU A 173 -17.66 4.67 8.35
CA GLU A 173 -18.75 5.43 7.73
C GLU A 173 -18.30 6.16 6.46
N ARG A 174 -17.12 6.79 6.48
CA ARG A 174 -16.58 7.49 5.29
C ARG A 174 -16.22 6.52 4.18
N SER A 175 -15.63 5.37 4.52
CA SER A 175 -15.35 4.30 3.55
C SER A 175 -16.62 3.77 2.89
N GLY A 176 -17.70 3.60 3.66
CA GLY A 176 -18.98 3.15 3.13
C GLY A 176 -19.72 4.17 2.25
N LYS A 177 -19.27 5.43 2.23
CA LYS A 177 -19.82 6.49 1.35
C LYS A 177 -19.03 6.68 0.07
N LEU A 178 -17.78 6.23 0.02
CA LEU A 178 -16.91 6.24 -1.13
C LEU A 178 -17.32 5.18 -2.15
#